data_e747d56b52ad436bf9b3fa17ddd2fd2b
#
_entry.id   e747d56b52ad436bf9b3fa17ddd2fd2b
#
_cell.length_a   1.000
_cell.length_b   1.000
_cell.length_c   1.000
_cell.angle_alpha   90.00
_cell.angle_beta   90.00
_cell.angle_gamma   90.00
#
_symmetry.space_group_name_H-M   'P 1'
#
loop_
_entity.id
_entity.type
_entity.pdbx_description
1 polymer ?
#
loop_
_entity_poly.entity_id
_entity_poly.type
_entity_poly.pdbx_seq_one_letter_code
_entity_poly.pdbx_strand_id
1 'polypeptide(L)'
;MAPPENDLIVRRERERELARTRTHTGSSGTSRRFVRESHRTPDASERVVERPFDPNSIVDFRGVSKHYSSGDVGLERATFAVHRQEFVFLVGSTGSGKSTVMRLLIKEFEPSEGRIRVAGHDLSEISRKKIPYYRRNIGVVFQDFKLLPNRTVHDNVAYALQVTGASRRQIRNTVPDILRLTGLSTKLHNYPGQLSGGEQQRVAVARAFANHPPLLLADEPTGNLDPETSIGIMQLLYRINRAGTTVLVATHDSDMVNKMRRRVIELKRGRMVRDETAGSYGPTDETTAELGDRLRGL
;
A
#
# COMPACT_ATOMS: atom_id res chain seq x y z
N MET A 1 -31.63 -32.79 20.87
CA MET A 1 -31.71 -31.43 20.32
C MET A 1 -31.72 -31.56 18.80
N ALA A 2 -32.88 -31.38 18.17
CA ALA A 2 -33.06 -31.57 16.71
C ALA A 2 -32.52 -30.33 15.95
N PRO A 3 -31.96 -30.50 14.73
CA PRO A 3 -31.48 -29.38 13.94
C PRO A 3 -32.64 -28.54 13.39
N PRO A 4 -32.45 -27.25 13.11
CA PRO A 4 -33.51 -26.35 12.69
C PRO A 4 -34.05 -26.69 11.29
N GLU A 5 -35.34 -26.55 11.13
CA GLU A 5 -36.14 -26.91 9.92
C GLU A 5 -35.74 -26.22 8.61
N ASN A 6 -34.92 -25.20 8.62
CA ASN A 6 -34.48 -24.46 7.42
C ASN A 6 -33.51 -25.24 6.52
N ASP A 7 -32.77 -26.21 7.06
CA ASP A 7 -31.79 -26.99 6.28
C ASP A 7 -32.45 -28.07 5.39
N LEU A 8 -33.68 -28.48 5.69
CA LEU A 8 -34.41 -29.46 4.93
C LEU A 8 -35.11 -28.89 3.68
N ILE A 9 -35.41 -27.60 3.69
CA ILE A 9 -36.06 -26.91 2.56
C ILE A 9 -35.02 -26.67 1.45
N VAL A 10 -33.82 -26.25 1.78
CA VAL A 10 -32.72 -25.96 0.82
C VAL A 10 -32.22 -27.25 0.14
N ARG A 11 -32.25 -28.40 0.85
CA ARG A 11 -31.89 -29.70 0.25
C ARG A 11 -32.93 -30.19 -0.77
N ARG A 12 -34.23 -29.99 -0.50
CA ARG A 12 -35.29 -30.39 -1.41
C ARG A 12 -35.38 -29.57 -2.70
N GLU A 13 -35.00 -28.33 -2.67
CA GLU A 13 -34.93 -27.48 -3.88
C GLU A 13 -33.77 -27.86 -4.78
N ARG A 14 -32.61 -28.19 -4.24
CA ARG A 14 -31.42 -28.63 -5.00
C ARG A 14 -31.67 -30.01 -5.71
N GLU A 15 -32.38 -30.91 -5.06
CA GLU A 15 -32.73 -32.22 -5.68
C GLU A 15 -33.77 -32.09 -6.80
N ARG A 16 -34.67 -31.10 -6.73
CA ARG A 16 -35.64 -30.82 -7.81
C ARG A 16 -35.01 -30.15 -9.02
N GLU A 17 -33.96 -29.34 -8.83
CA GLU A 17 -33.23 -28.69 -9.92
C GLU A 17 -32.36 -29.71 -10.72
N LEU A 18 -31.75 -30.66 -10.01
CA LEU A 18 -30.97 -31.75 -10.60
C LEU A 18 -31.80 -32.77 -11.35
N ALA A 19 -33.09 -32.92 -11.01
CA ALA A 19 -34.03 -33.83 -11.71
C ALA A 19 -34.56 -33.21 -13.01
N ARG A 20 -34.62 -31.89 -13.15
CA ARG A 20 -35.11 -31.22 -14.37
C ARG A 20 -34.10 -31.19 -15.51
N THR A 21 -32.84 -31.47 -15.27
CA THR A 21 -31.78 -31.47 -16.28
C THR A 21 -31.53 -32.82 -16.95
N ARG A 22 -32.32 -33.86 -16.60
CA ARG A 22 -32.12 -35.26 -17.11
C ARG A 22 -33.09 -35.74 -18.16
N THR A 23 -34.02 -34.91 -18.66
CA THR A 23 -34.97 -35.36 -19.71
C THR A 23 -34.92 -34.41 -20.90
N HIS A 24 -33.97 -34.60 -21.80
CA HIS A 24 -34.11 -34.36 -23.25
C HIS A 24 -32.90 -34.94 -23.97
N THR A 25 -33.00 -36.24 -24.29
CA THR A 25 -32.22 -36.86 -25.37
C THR A 25 -33.20 -37.33 -26.42
N GLY A 26 -33.10 -36.80 -27.62
CA GLY A 26 -33.89 -37.20 -28.77
C GLY A 26 -33.50 -36.47 -30.05
N SER A 27 -32.55 -37.05 -30.78
CA SER A 27 -32.46 -37.20 -32.25
C SER A 27 -32.86 -36.04 -33.17
N SER A 28 -31.89 -35.49 -33.93
CA SER A 28 -31.82 -35.62 -35.41
C SER A 28 -30.70 -34.73 -35.97
N GLY A 29 -29.97 -35.28 -36.92
CA GLY A 29 -28.74 -34.71 -37.46
C GLY A 29 -28.97 -33.54 -38.41
N THR A 30 -27.99 -32.67 -38.40
CA THR A 30 -27.56 -31.95 -39.59
C THR A 30 -26.10 -31.47 -39.35
N SER A 31 -25.20 -31.93 -40.21
CA SER A 31 -23.77 -31.62 -40.25
C SER A 31 -23.59 -30.16 -40.50
N ARG A 32 -23.18 -29.39 -39.48
CA ARG A 32 -22.55 -28.06 -39.65
C ARG A 32 -21.13 -28.16 -39.16
N ARG A 33 -20.23 -27.98 -40.10
CA ARG A 33 -18.80 -27.87 -39.95
C ARG A 33 -18.49 -26.74 -38.96
N PHE A 34 -18.24 -27.09 -37.69
CA PHE A 34 -17.68 -26.16 -36.71
C PHE A 34 -16.24 -25.90 -37.10
N VAL A 35 -15.96 -24.67 -37.52
CA VAL A 35 -14.61 -24.12 -37.57
C VAL A 35 -14.10 -24.17 -36.15
N ARG A 36 -13.12 -25.02 -35.86
CA ARG A 36 -12.36 -25.02 -34.64
C ARG A 36 -11.58 -23.70 -34.64
N GLU A 37 -12.03 -22.72 -33.87
CA GLU A 37 -11.14 -21.65 -33.39
C GLU A 37 -10.02 -22.34 -32.62
N SER A 38 -8.85 -22.37 -33.25
CA SER A 38 -7.61 -22.77 -32.60
C SER A 38 -7.37 -21.79 -31.44
N HIS A 39 -7.54 -22.29 -30.20
CA HIS A 39 -6.90 -21.63 -29.05
C HIS A 39 -5.42 -21.51 -29.40
N ARG A 40 -5.01 -20.32 -29.79
CA ARG A 40 -3.61 -19.96 -29.89
C ARG A 40 -3.03 -20.20 -28.50
N THR A 41 -2.23 -21.23 -28.37
CA THR A 41 -1.28 -21.35 -27.26
C THR A 41 -0.46 -20.08 -27.25
N PRO A 42 -0.29 -19.41 -26.10
CA PRO A 42 0.54 -18.21 -26.02
C PRO A 42 1.92 -18.56 -26.57
N ASP A 43 2.39 -17.71 -27.48
CA ASP A 43 3.70 -17.84 -28.11
C ASP A 43 4.79 -17.95 -27.03
N ALA A 44 5.71 -18.89 -27.21
CA ALA A 44 6.82 -19.16 -26.29
C ALA A 44 7.78 -17.97 -26.13
N SER A 45 7.62 -16.88 -26.93
CA SER A 45 8.39 -15.64 -26.84
C SER A 45 7.92 -14.69 -25.73
N GLU A 46 6.74 -14.90 -25.12
CA GLU A 46 6.24 -14.13 -23.96
C GLU A 46 6.54 -14.77 -22.59
N ARG A 47 7.45 -15.71 -22.53
CA ARG A 47 7.98 -16.12 -21.21
C ARG A 47 8.70 -14.93 -20.64
N VAL A 48 8.01 -14.21 -19.74
CA VAL A 48 8.63 -13.21 -18.85
C VAL A 48 9.80 -13.96 -18.20
N VAL A 49 11.02 -13.66 -18.63
CA VAL A 49 12.24 -14.16 -17.98
C VAL A 49 12.12 -13.68 -16.55
N GLU A 50 11.85 -14.60 -15.63
CA GLU A 50 11.76 -14.30 -14.21
C GLU A 50 13.14 -13.82 -13.76
N ARG A 51 13.36 -12.51 -13.83
CA ARG A 51 14.58 -11.92 -13.25
C ARG A 51 14.58 -12.26 -11.76
N PRO A 52 15.71 -12.75 -11.21
CA PRO A 52 15.80 -13.00 -9.78
C PRO A 52 15.49 -11.72 -9.00
N PHE A 53 14.84 -11.82 -7.83
CA PHE A 53 14.56 -10.64 -6.98
C PHE A 53 15.87 -9.94 -6.63
N ASP A 54 15.87 -8.60 -6.71
CA ASP A 54 17.02 -7.80 -6.31
C ASP A 54 17.24 -7.97 -4.79
N PRO A 55 18.39 -8.50 -4.36
CA PRO A 55 18.68 -8.69 -2.94
C PRO A 55 18.75 -7.36 -2.16
N ASN A 56 19.02 -6.24 -2.84
CA ASN A 56 19.10 -4.91 -2.24
C ASN A 56 17.74 -4.22 -2.13
N SER A 57 16.70 -4.74 -2.79
CA SER A 57 15.36 -4.18 -2.70
C SER A 57 14.71 -4.53 -1.36
N ILE A 58 13.97 -3.56 -0.81
CA ILE A 58 13.06 -3.78 0.30
C ILE A 58 11.64 -4.08 -0.19
N VAL A 59 11.27 -3.54 -1.35
CA VAL A 59 10.01 -3.81 -2.05
C VAL A 59 10.36 -4.19 -3.49
N ASP A 60 9.75 -5.26 -4.00
CA ASP A 60 9.93 -5.70 -5.38
C ASP A 60 8.58 -6.21 -5.92
N PHE A 61 8.03 -5.52 -6.92
CA PHE A 61 6.82 -5.86 -7.66
C PHE A 61 7.20 -6.42 -9.02
N ARG A 62 6.61 -7.55 -9.42
CA ARG A 62 6.88 -8.21 -10.70
C ARG A 62 5.62 -8.60 -11.41
N GLY A 63 5.28 -7.85 -12.45
CA GLY A 63 4.11 -8.08 -13.27
C GLY A 63 2.80 -8.12 -12.46
N VAL A 64 2.73 -7.31 -11.40
CA VAL A 64 1.64 -7.37 -10.43
C VAL A 64 0.37 -6.76 -11.00
N SER A 65 -0.69 -7.56 -11.07
CA SER A 65 -2.04 -7.11 -11.39
C SER A 65 -2.96 -7.30 -10.19
N LYS A 66 -3.91 -6.39 -10.02
CA LYS A 66 -4.99 -6.49 -9.05
C LYS A 66 -6.32 -6.13 -9.69
N HIS A 67 -7.17 -7.14 -9.86
CA HIS A 67 -8.55 -7.00 -10.28
C HIS A 67 -9.46 -7.17 -9.07
N TYR A 68 -10.46 -6.30 -8.94
CA TYR A 68 -11.47 -6.38 -7.90
C TYR A 68 -12.70 -7.13 -8.41
N SER A 69 -13.47 -7.71 -7.50
CA SER A 69 -14.72 -8.42 -7.82
C SER A 69 -15.79 -7.51 -8.45
N SER A 70 -15.69 -6.19 -8.26
CA SER A 70 -16.52 -5.18 -8.94
C SER A 70 -16.24 -5.05 -10.45
N GLY A 71 -15.17 -5.66 -10.96
CA GLY A 71 -14.66 -5.48 -12.32
C GLY A 71 -13.62 -4.38 -12.47
N ASP A 72 -13.38 -3.59 -11.41
CA ASP A 72 -12.39 -2.53 -11.43
C ASP A 72 -10.95 -3.07 -11.45
N VAL A 73 -10.07 -2.38 -12.17
CA VAL A 73 -8.64 -2.68 -12.22
C VAL A 73 -7.90 -1.75 -11.26
N GLY A 74 -7.35 -2.31 -10.18
CA GLY A 74 -6.55 -1.57 -9.22
C GLY A 74 -5.10 -1.39 -9.66
N LEU A 75 -4.50 -2.45 -10.24
CA LEU A 75 -3.16 -2.44 -10.84
C LEU A 75 -3.15 -3.36 -12.06
N GLU A 76 -2.30 -3.03 -13.02
CA GLU A 76 -2.10 -3.82 -14.23
C GLU A 76 -0.61 -3.95 -14.55
N ARG A 77 -0.07 -5.16 -14.43
CA ARG A 77 1.30 -5.58 -14.73
C ARG A 77 2.38 -4.63 -14.16
N ALA A 78 2.15 -4.07 -12.96
CA ALA A 78 3.09 -3.16 -12.32
C ALA A 78 4.39 -3.88 -11.97
N THR A 79 5.53 -3.30 -12.39
CA THR A 79 6.87 -3.84 -12.13
C THR A 79 7.78 -2.71 -11.70
N PHE A 80 8.22 -2.72 -10.43
CA PHE A 80 9.18 -1.77 -9.88
C PHE A 80 9.83 -2.34 -8.62
N ALA A 81 10.99 -1.83 -8.26
CA ALA A 81 11.65 -2.15 -7.00
C ALA A 81 11.94 -0.87 -6.22
N VAL A 82 11.87 -0.93 -4.90
CA VAL A 82 12.32 0.14 -3.98
C VAL A 82 13.48 -0.42 -3.19
N HIS A 83 14.62 0.30 -3.19
CA HIS A 83 15.81 -0.13 -2.46
C HIS A 83 15.78 0.32 -1.00
N ARG A 84 16.64 -0.30 -0.19
CA ARG A 84 16.76 0.07 1.21
C ARG A 84 17.19 1.53 1.38
N GLN A 85 16.62 2.20 2.37
CA GLN A 85 16.91 3.60 2.71
C GLN A 85 16.50 4.62 1.64
N GLU A 86 15.80 4.22 0.58
CA GLU A 86 15.21 5.18 -0.36
C GLU A 86 14.04 5.95 0.25
N PHE A 87 13.87 7.18 -0.20
CA PHE A 87 12.66 7.97 -0.04
C PHE A 87 11.98 8.06 -1.41
N VAL A 88 10.80 7.46 -1.54
CA VAL A 88 10.10 7.32 -2.82
C VAL A 88 8.70 7.91 -2.72
N PHE A 89 8.33 8.70 -3.71
CA PHE A 89 6.96 9.14 -3.92
C PHE A 89 6.24 8.20 -4.88
N LEU A 90 5.06 7.75 -4.50
CA LEU A 90 4.11 7.07 -5.35
C LEU A 90 3.00 8.06 -5.72
N VAL A 91 3.03 8.56 -6.96
CA VAL A 91 2.15 9.65 -7.38
C VAL A 91 1.10 9.19 -8.40
N GLY A 92 0.09 10.01 -8.61
CA GLY A 92 -0.98 9.79 -9.58
C GLY A 92 -2.31 10.34 -9.09
N SER A 93 -3.26 10.52 -9.99
CA SER A 93 -4.62 11.01 -9.67
C SER A 93 -5.36 10.04 -8.73
N THR A 94 -6.47 10.50 -8.16
CA THR A 94 -7.39 9.64 -7.41
C THR A 94 -7.82 8.46 -8.29
N GLY A 95 -7.82 7.24 -7.74
CA GLY A 95 -8.14 6.03 -8.50
C GLY A 95 -6.99 5.49 -9.37
N SER A 96 -5.78 6.08 -9.35
CA SER A 96 -4.65 5.60 -10.16
C SER A 96 -4.05 4.27 -9.72
N GLY A 97 -4.38 3.77 -8.51
CA GLY A 97 -3.85 2.51 -7.96
C GLY A 97 -2.92 2.67 -6.74
N LYS A 98 -2.64 3.90 -6.27
CA LYS A 98 -1.75 4.15 -5.11
C LYS A 98 -2.16 3.37 -3.85
N SER A 99 -3.41 3.51 -3.44
CA SER A 99 -3.93 2.79 -2.26
C SER A 99 -3.97 1.27 -2.46
N THR A 100 -4.12 0.80 -3.72
CA THR A 100 -4.01 -0.63 -4.05
C THR A 100 -2.58 -1.13 -3.78
N VAL A 101 -1.55 -0.39 -4.20
CA VAL A 101 -0.14 -0.72 -3.88
C VAL A 101 0.07 -0.79 -2.37
N MET A 102 -0.40 0.23 -1.62
CA MET A 102 -0.26 0.26 -0.15
C MET A 102 -0.92 -0.96 0.51
N ARG A 103 -2.14 -1.32 0.10
CA ARG A 103 -2.88 -2.46 0.64
C ARG A 103 -2.27 -3.80 0.27
N LEU A 104 -1.68 -3.93 -0.91
CA LEU A 104 -0.92 -5.11 -1.30
C LEU A 104 0.34 -5.25 -0.43
N LEU A 105 1.07 -4.15 -0.20
CA LEU A 105 2.28 -4.14 0.63
C LEU A 105 2.03 -4.57 2.07
N ILE A 106 0.90 -4.22 2.67
CA ILE A 106 0.53 -4.69 4.01
C ILE A 106 -0.20 -6.04 4.00
N LYS A 107 -0.30 -6.69 2.83
CA LYS A 107 -1.01 -7.96 2.63
C LYS A 107 -2.45 -7.91 3.16
N GLU A 108 -3.14 -6.80 2.90
CA GLU A 108 -4.59 -6.67 3.07
C GLU A 108 -5.32 -7.31 1.88
N PHE A 109 -4.71 -7.17 0.69
CA PHE A 109 -5.13 -7.85 -0.53
C PHE A 109 -4.04 -8.79 -1.04
N GLU A 110 -4.46 -9.81 -1.77
CA GLU A 110 -3.58 -10.64 -2.59
C GLU A 110 -3.57 -10.08 -4.02
N PRO A 111 -2.44 -10.14 -4.73
CA PRO A 111 -2.41 -9.84 -6.14
C PRO A 111 -3.25 -10.86 -6.92
N SER A 112 -3.83 -10.45 -8.05
CA SER A 112 -4.51 -11.37 -8.98
C SER A 112 -3.49 -12.12 -9.85
N GLU A 113 -2.39 -11.43 -10.18
CA GLU A 113 -1.27 -11.96 -10.96
C GLU A 113 0.03 -11.33 -10.48
N GLY A 114 1.15 -11.97 -10.83
CA GLY A 114 2.48 -11.49 -10.49
C GLY A 114 2.91 -11.84 -9.06
N ARG A 115 4.06 -11.30 -8.66
CA ARG A 115 4.67 -11.62 -7.35
C ARG A 115 5.14 -10.33 -6.67
N ILE A 116 5.04 -10.32 -5.34
CA ILE A 116 5.48 -9.20 -4.50
C ILE A 116 6.42 -9.73 -3.42
N ARG A 117 7.60 -9.13 -3.30
CA ARG A 117 8.52 -9.37 -2.20
C ARG A 117 8.68 -8.11 -1.37
N VAL A 118 8.63 -8.25 -0.04
CA VAL A 118 8.80 -7.15 0.90
C VAL A 118 9.71 -7.57 2.04
N ALA A 119 10.72 -6.78 2.33
CA ALA A 119 11.70 -7.04 3.40
C ALA A 119 12.26 -8.47 3.38
N GLY A 120 12.50 -9.01 2.18
CA GLY A 120 13.03 -10.35 1.97
C GLY A 120 12.00 -11.47 1.92
N HIS A 121 10.73 -11.21 2.22
CA HIS A 121 9.65 -12.20 2.20
C HIS A 121 8.83 -12.13 0.91
N ASP A 122 8.62 -13.26 0.24
CA ASP A 122 7.60 -13.38 -0.81
C ASP A 122 6.22 -13.40 -0.14
N LEU A 123 5.35 -12.46 -0.54
CA LEU A 123 4.05 -12.32 0.10
C LEU A 123 3.12 -13.51 -0.18
N SER A 124 3.31 -14.25 -1.29
CA SER A 124 2.52 -15.44 -1.61
C SER A 124 2.76 -16.58 -0.61
N GLU A 125 3.95 -16.66 -0.01
CA GLU A 125 4.35 -17.70 0.93
C GLU A 125 3.93 -17.41 2.38
N ILE A 126 3.46 -16.18 2.67
CA ILE A 126 3.05 -15.78 4.01
C ILE A 126 1.65 -16.31 4.31
N SER A 127 1.54 -17.32 5.17
CA SER A 127 0.25 -17.83 5.64
C SER A 127 -0.52 -16.79 6.48
N ARG A 128 -1.86 -16.90 6.53
CA ARG A 128 -2.72 -15.97 7.30
C ARG A 128 -2.28 -15.80 8.77
N LYS A 129 -1.81 -16.87 9.42
CA LYS A 129 -1.32 -16.84 10.81
C LYS A 129 -0.03 -16.02 10.97
N LYS A 130 0.78 -15.89 9.91
CA LYS A 130 2.04 -15.14 9.90
C LYS A 130 1.87 -13.66 9.51
N ILE A 131 0.73 -13.24 8.96
CA ILE A 131 0.49 -11.85 8.55
C ILE A 131 0.71 -10.84 9.68
N PRO A 132 0.24 -11.05 10.93
CA PRO A 132 0.51 -10.11 12.03
C PRO A 132 2.00 -9.93 12.31
N TYR A 133 2.80 -10.98 12.20
CA TYR A 133 4.25 -10.90 12.39
C TYR A 133 4.94 -10.17 11.24
N TYR A 134 4.50 -10.40 10.01
CA TYR A 134 4.96 -9.68 8.84
C TYR A 134 4.70 -8.17 8.98
N ARG A 135 3.48 -7.77 9.36
CA ARG A 135 3.09 -6.37 9.52
C ARG A 135 3.87 -5.62 10.60
N ARG A 136 4.51 -6.30 11.55
CA ARG A 136 5.39 -5.70 12.57
C ARG A 136 6.63 -5.02 11.97
N ASN A 137 7.03 -5.44 10.77
CA ASN A 137 8.18 -4.88 10.03
C ASN A 137 7.78 -3.70 9.13
N ILE A 138 6.52 -3.28 9.17
CA ILE A 138 6.01 -2.19 8.32
C ILE A 138 5.31 -1.17 9.21
N GLY A 139 5.80 0.07 9.20
CA GLY A 139 5.07 1.20 9.76
C GLY A 139 4.07 1.72 8.74
N VAL A 140 2.86 2.08 9.18
CA VAL A 140 1.84 2.64 8.31
C VAL A 140 1.28 3.92 8.90
N VAL A 141 1.34 4.99 8.12
CA VAL A 141 0.73 6.30 8.41
C VAL A 141 -0.46 6.46 7.48
N PHE A 142 -1.65 6.63 8.03
CA PHE A 142 -2.89 6.80 7.29
C PHE A 142 -3.29 8.27 7.20
N GLN A 143 -4.03 8.64 6.18
CA GLN A 143 -4.57 9.99 5.97
C GLN A 143 -5.47 10.45 7.12
N ASP A 144 -6.27 9.57 7.71
CA ASP A 144 -7.21 9.83 8.79
C ASP A 144 -6.65 9.48 10.18
N PHE A 145 -5.34 9.50 10.35
CA PHE A 145 -4.56 9.29 11.56
C PHE A 145 -4.76 7.92 12.24
N LYS A 146 -5.97 7.37 12.27
CA LYS A 146 -6.35 6.11 12.93
C LYS A 146 -5.85 6.01 14.38
N LEU A 147 -5.89 7.12 15.12
CA LEU A 147 -5.51 7.13 16.53
C LEU A 147 -6.55 6.45 17.41
N LEU A 148 -6.10 5.92 18.53
CA LEU A 148 -6.96 5.37 19.59
C LEU A 148 -7.51 6.55 20.42
N PRO A 149 -8.79 6.92 20.29
CA PRO A 149 -9.31 8.18 20.84
C PRO A 149 -9.32 8.20 22.36
N ASN A 150 -9.47 7.04 23.00
CA ASN A 150 -9.52 6.86 24.46
C ASN A 150 -8.15 6.55 25.07
N ARG A 151 -7.06 6.81 24.34
CA ARG A 151 -5.69 6.61 24.77
C ARG A 151 -4.91 7.92 24.65
N THR A 152 -4.02 8.17 25.60
CA THR A 152 -3.12 9.33 25.52
C THR A 152 -2.17 9.23 24.33
N VAL A 153 -1.46 10.31 24.01
CA VAL A 153 -0.36 10.33 23.04
C VAL A 153 0.68 9.27 23.38
N HIS A 154 1.13 9.23 24.64
CA HIS A 154 2.03 8.20 25.16
C HIS A 154 1.50 6.80 24.86
N ASP A 155 0.24 6.52 25.20
CA ASP A 155 -0.32 5.18 25.07
C ASP A 155 -0.62 4.78 23.63
N ASN A 156 -0.89 5.74 22.73
CA ASN A 156 -0.99 5.48 21.30
C ASN A 156 0.33 4.95 20.75
N VAL A 157 1.47 5.54 21.13
CA VAL A 157 2.80 5.11 20.71
C VAL A 157 3.21 3.82 21.41
N ALA A 158 3.00 3.74 22.74
CA ALA A 158 3.30 2.56 23.55
C ALA A 158 2.58 1.30 23.05
N TYR A 159 1.34 1.45 22.55
CA TYR A 159 0.56 0.34 22.03
C TYR A 159 1.25 -0.42 20.90
N ALA A 160 1.93 0.29 19.98
CA ALA A 160 2.67 -0.35 18.90
C ALA A 160 3.81 -1.24 19.43
N LEU A 161 4.49 -0.81 20.48
CA LEU A 161 5.54 -1.58 21.16
C LEU A 161 4.96 -2.76 21.96
N GLN A 162 3.82 -2.57 22.62
CA GLN A 162 3.15 -3.63 23.37
C GLN A 162 2.73 -4.79 22.47
N VAL A 163 2.15 -4.49 21.29
CA VAL A 163 1.71 -5.52 20.32
C VAL A 163 2.88 -6.34 19.79
N THR A 164 4.09 -5.78 19.76
CA THR A 164 5.30 -6.50 19.35
C THR A 164 5.97 -7.27 20.49
N GLY A 165 5.48 -7.14 21.72
CA GLY A 165 5.99 -7.86 22.89
C GLY A 165 7.11 -7.12 23.62
N ALA A 166 7.27 -5.81 23.42
CA ALA A 166 8.26 -5.01 24.15
C ALA A 166 7.97 -5.01 25.66
N SER A 167 9.02 -5.12 26.46
CA SER A 167 8.94 -5.05 27.92
C SER A 167 8.53 -3.65 28.40
N ARG A 168 7.95 -3.56 29.61
CA ARG A 168 7.62 -2.27 30.24
C ARG A 168 8.83 -1.32 30.32
N ARG A 169 10.02 -1.86 30.55
CA ARG A 169 11.27 -1.08 30.60
C ARG A 169 11.61 -0.48 29.22
N GLN A 170 11.53 -1.29 28.17
CA GLN A 170 11.74 -0.82 26.81
C GLN A 170 10.75 0.28 26.43
N ILE A 171 9.45 0.09 26.68
CA ILE A 171 8.41 1.08 26.38
C ILE A 171 8.70 2.40 27.09
N ARG A 172 9.03 2.36 28.40
CA ARG A 172 9.32 3.55 29.20
C ARG A 172 10.52 4.35 28.67
N ASN A 173 11.51 3.67 28.08
CA ASN A 173 12.67 4.34 27.52
C ASN A 173 12.41 4.83 26.09
N THR A 174 11.77 4.01 25.24
CA THR A 174 11.63 4.27 23.81
C THR A 174 10.56 5.33 23.50
N VAL A 175 9.41 5.32 24.20
CA VAL A 175 8.31 6.24 23.88
C VAL A 175 8.68 7.71 24.03
N PRO A 176 9.37 8.16 25.11
CA PRO A 176 9.79 9.56 25.25
C PRO A 176 10.75 9.98 24.12
N ASP A 177 11.66 9.11 23.68
CA ASP A 177 12.61 9.43 22.61
C ASP A 177 11.90 9.62 21.27
N ILE A 178 10.92 8.77 20.96
CA ILE A 178 10.10 8.90 19.77
C ILE A 178 9.27 10.17 19.80
N LEU A 179 8.65 10.48 20.95
CA LEU A 179 7.86 11.71 21.11
C LEU A 179 8.72 12.97 21.02
N ARG A 180 9.99 12.91 21.45
CA ARG A 180 10.97 13.98 21.25
C ARG A 180 11.31 14.15 19.76
N LEU A 181 11.56 13.04 19.04
CA LEU A 181 11.84 13.06 17.60
C LEU A 181 10.69 13.68 16.80
N THR A 182 9.45 13.40 17.21
CA THR A 182 8.24 13.89 16.54
C THR A 182 7.74 15.26 17.03
N GLY A 183 8.44 15.86 18.02
CA GLY A 183 8.08 17.18 18.56
C GLY A 183 6.86 17.18 19.49
N LEU A 184 6.58 16.04 20.15
CA LEU A 184 5.41 15.85 21.02
C LEU A 184 5.76 15.70 22.50
N SER A 185 6.97 16.09 22.92
CA SER A 185 7.44 15.92 24.31
C SER A 185 6.55 16.56 25.37
N THR A 186 5.87 17.66 25.06
CA THR A 186 4.96 18.37 25.97
C THR A 186 3.53 17.85 25.97
N LYS A 187 3.21 16.93 25.06
CA LYS A 187 1.83 16.45 24.80
C LYS A 187 1.59 15.01 25.22
N LEU A 188 2.51 14.38 25.98
CA LEU A 188 2.46 12.96 26.34
C LEU A 188 1.12 12.51 26.94
N HIS A 189 0.53 13.37 27.79
CA HIS A 189 -0.69 13.06 28.54
C HIS A 189 -1.97 13.53 27.84
N ASN A 190 -1.85 14.24 26.71
CA ASN A 190 -3.01 14.69 25.94
C ASN A 190 -3.69 13.50 25.22
N TYR A 191 -4.99 13.63 25.03
CA TYR A 191 -5.80 12.73 24.19
C TYR A 191 -5.87 13.28 22.76
N PRO A 192 -6.11 12.42 21.75
CA PRO A 192 -6.21 12.85 20.35
C PRO A 192 -7.15 14.04 20.12
N GLY A 193 -8.32 14.07 20.78
CA GLY A 193 -9.27 15.18 20.65
C GLY A 193 -8.79 16.54 21.19
N GLN A 194 -7.67 16.57 21.90
CA GLN A 194 -7.03 17.79 22.43
C GLN A 194 -5.88 18.30 21.56
N LEU A 195 -5.64 17.64 20.42
CA LEU A 195 -4.53 17.91 19.51
C LEU A 195 -5.01 18.56 18.22
N SER A 196 -4.21 19.44 17.64
CA SER A 196 -4.40 19.88 16.25
C SER A 196 -4.24 18.73 15.27
N GLY A 197 -4.74 18.88 14.03
CA GLY A 197 -4.59 17.86 12.99
C GLY A 197 -3.13 17.49 12.72
N GLY A 198 -2.24 18.48 12.70
CA GLY A 198 -0.79 18.26 12.54
C GLY A 198 -0.17 17.51 13.72
N GLU A 199 -0.60 17.80 14.97
CA GLU A 199 -0.15 17.06 16.16
C GLU A 199 -0.67 15.61 16.11
N GLN A 200 -1.93 15.39 15.70
CA GLN A 200 -2.48 14.04 15.52
C GLN A 200 -1.68 13.24 14.47
N GLN A 201 -1.34 13.88 13.36
CA GLN A 201 -0.51 13.24 12.34
C GLN A 201 0.89 12.91 12.85
N ARG A 202 1.51 13.80 13.64
CA ARG A 202 2.78 13.50 14.31
C ARG A 202 2.68 12.31 15.25
N VAL A 203 1.57 12.14 15.97
CA VAL A 203 1.31 10.94 16.80
C VAL A 203 1.17 9.70 15.93
N ALA A 204 0.47 9.77 14.78
CA ALA A 204 0.35 8.66 13.84
C ALA A 204 1.72 8.24 13.29
N VAL A 205 2.58 9.21 12.91
CA VAL A 205 3.96 8.95 12.49
C VAL A 205 4.78 8.34 13.63
N ALA A 206 4.69 8.89 14.85
CA ALA A 206 5.37 8.37 16.03
C ALA A 206 5.02 6.91 16.30
N ARG A 207 3.74 6.57 16.25
CA ARG A 207 3.23 5.19 16.41
C ARG A 207 3.72 4.26 15.30
N ALA A 208 3.70 4.72 14.05
CA ALA A 208 4.16 3.94 12.91
C ALA A 208 5.68 3.65 12.98
N PHE A 209 6.45 4.59 13.52
CA PHE A 209 7.90 4.48 13.66
C PHE A 209 8.34 3.78 14.95
N ALA A 210 7.45 3.54 15.91
CA ALA A 210 7.79 3.07 17.26
C ALA A 210 8.66 1.81 17.30
N ASN A 211 8.48 0.90 16.38
CA ASN A 211 9.26 -0.35 16.26
C ASN A 211 10.48 -0.22 15.35
N HIS A 212 10.88 0.98 14.95
CA HIS A 212 11.97 1.21 13.97
C HIS A 212 11.84 0.29 12.74
N PRO A 213 10.70 0.31 12.03
CA PRO A 213 10.46 -0.61 10.92
C PRO A 213 11.44 -0.30 9.77
N PRO A 214 11.91 -1.34 9.04
CA PRO A 214 12.73 -1.12 7.85
C PRO A 214 11.98 -0.45 6.69
N LEU A 215 10.63 -0.49 6.70
CA LEU A 215 9.76 0.14 5.71
C LEU A 215 8.65 0.93 6.39
N LEU A 216 8.50 2.20 6.01
CA LEU A 216 7.40 3.08 6.41
C LEU A 216 6.58 3.43 5.17
N LEU A 217 5.30 3.15 5.21
CA LEU A 217 4.30 3.50 4.21
C LEU A 217 3.49 4.70 4.73
N ALA A 218 3.34 5.74 3.93
CA ALA A 218 2.51 6.89 4.26
C ALA A 218 1.51 7.15 3.14
N ASP A 219 0.23 6.96 3.43
CA ASP A 219 -0.87 7.16 2.48
C ASP A 219 -1.49 8.53 2.71
N GLU A 220 -1.27 9.47 1.77
CA GLU A 220 -1.71 10.87 1.79
C GLU A 220 -1.43 11.56 3.16
N PRO A 221 -0.18 11.55 3.67
CA PRO A 221 0.12 11.94 5.05
C PRO A 221 -0.11 13.43 5.35
N THR A 222 -0.34 14.24 4.31
CA THR A 222 -0.55 15.70 4.40
C THR A 222 -1.92 16.14 3.88
N GLY A 223 -2.76 15.21 3.42
CA GLY A 223 -4.00 15.52 2.68
C GLY A 223 -5.05 16.32 3.45
N ASN A 224 -4.99 16.34 4.78
CA ASN A 224 -5.94 17.07 5.65
C ASN A 224 -5.26 18.19 6.46
N LEU A 225 -4.08 18.65 6.04
CA LEU A 225 -3.26 19.60 6.78
C LEU A 225 -3.04 20.89 5.98
N ASP A 226 -2.79 21.97 6.69
CA ASP A 226 -2.35 23.22 6.08
C ASP A 226 -0.92 23.09 5.49
N PRO A 227 -0.53 23.98 4.56
CA PRO A 227 0.75 23.86 3.86
C PRO A 227 1.99 23.88 4.78
N GLU A 228 1.97 24.69 5.83
CA GLU A 228 3.11 24.80 6.77
C GLU A 228 3.27 23.53 7.60
N THR A 229 2.17 23.02 8.14
CA THR A 229 2.13 21.75 8.87
C THR A 229 2.55 20.59 7.96
N SER A 230 2.10 20.58 6.69
CA SER A 230 2.48 19.59 5.68
C SER A 230 3.99 19.52 5.47
N ILE A 231 4.65 20.65 5.34
CA ILE A 231 6.11 20.72 5.26
C ILE A 231 6.74 20.08 6.50
N GLY A 232 6.23 20.38 7.70
CA GLY A 232 6.74 19.81 8.95
C GLY A 232 6.60 18.29 9.04
N ILE A 233 5.50 17.72 8.51
CA ILE A 233 5.31 16.26 8.45
C ILE A 233 6.28 15.63 7.45
N MET A 234 6.45 16.22 6.27
CA MET A 234 7.38 15.69 5.26
C MET A 234 8.84 15.76 5.73
N GLN A 235 9.24 16.82 6.42
CA GLN A 235 10.55 16.91 7.07
C GLN A 235 10.74 15.84 8.13
N LEU A 236 9.70 15.50 8.89
CA LEU A 236 9.75 14.41 9.88
C LEU A 236 9.94 13.06 9.19
N LEU A 237 9.17 12.74 8.14
CA LEU A 237 9.34 11.53 7.36
C LEU A 237 10.74 11.45 6.74
N TYR A 238 11.27 12.56 6.26
CA TYR A 238 12.63 12.61 5.72
C TYR A 238 13.70 12.37 6.81
N ARG A 239 13.55 12.91 8.02
CA ARG A 239 14.44 12.59 9.15
C ARG A 239 14.41 11.11 9.51
N ILE A 240 13.24 10.49 9.51
CA ILE A 240 13.07 9.05 9.73
C ILE A 240 13.79 8.24 8.61
N ASN A 241 13.68 8.68 7.37
CA ASN A 241 14.42 8.06 6.27
C ASN A 241 15.93 8.18 6.46
N ARG A 242 16.43 9.36 6.82
CA ARG A 242 17.88 9.59 7.12
C ARG A 242 18.40 8.74 8.27
N ALA A 243 17.54 8.29 9.17
CA ALA A 243 17.86 7.35 10.23
C ALA A 243 17.89 5.88 9.77
N GLY A 244 17.71 5.60 8.48
CA GLY A 244 17.86 4.27 7.88
C GLY A 244 16.57 3.55 7.49
N THR A 245 15.40 4.13 7.77
CA THR A 245 14.10 3.57 7.33
C THR A 245 13.84 3.90 5.87
N THR A 246 13.41 2.93 5.07
CA THR A 246 12.87 3.20 3.72
C THR A 246 11.49 3.82 3.85
N VAL A 247 11.22 4.89 3.10
CA VAL A 247 9.93 5.59 3.16
C VAL A 247 9.29 5.61 1.79
N LEU A 248 8.05 5.12 1.70
CA LEU A 248 7.20 5.19 0.51
C LEU A 248 5.98 6.06 0.84
N VAL A 249 5.86 7.20 0.15
CA VAL A 249 4.77 8.17 0.35
C VAL A 249 3.85 8.14 -0.86
N ALA A 250 2.61 7.74 -0.69
CA ALA A 250 1.56 7.93 -1.69
C ALA A 250 0.99 9.33 -1.53
N THR A 251 0.99 10.13 -2.60
CA THR A 251 0.44 11.48 -2.59
C THR A 251 0.03 11.96 -3.97
N HIS A 252 -0.85 12.94 -4.00
CA HIS A 252 -1.19 13.72 -5.19
C HIS A 252 -0.71 15.18 -5.08
N ASP A 253 0.03 15.54 -4.03
CA ASP A 253 0.60 16.87 -3.79
C ASP A 253 1.83 17.09 -4.68
N SER A 254 1.62 17.72 -5.84
CA SER A 254 2.67 18.03 -6.81
C SER A 254 3.73 18.98 -6.26
N ASP A 255 3.32 19.97 -5.47
CA ASP A 255 4.22 21.00 -4.96
C ASP A 255 5.22 20.40 -3.97
N MET A 256 4.75 19.50 -3.11
CA MET A 256 5.62 18.82 -2.16
C MET A 256 6.62 17.90 -2.85
N VAL A 257 6.16 17.12 -3.84
CA VAL A 257 7.01 16.23 -4.65
C VAL A 257 8.10 17.05 -5.35
N ASN A 258 7.71 18.17 -6.00
CA ASN A 258 8.61 19.04 -6.74
C ASN A 258 9.65 19.74 -5.84
N LYS A 259 9.26 20.12 -4.61
CA LYS A 259 10.17 20.71 -3.62
C LYS A 259 11.20 19.68 -3.10
N MET A 260 10.79 18.45 -2.86
CA MET A 260 11.66 17.44 -2.27
C MET A 260 12.60 16.76 -3.27
N ARG A 261 12.25 16.69 -4.54
CA ARG A 261 13.04 16.09 -5.65
C ARG A 261 13.62 14.72 -5.30
N ARG A 262 12.75 13.80 -4.87
CA ARG A 262 13.11 12.42 -4.59
C ARG A 262 12.63 11.53 -5.74
N ARG A 263 12.93 10.24 -5.64
CA ARG A 263 12.44 9.27 -6.63
C ARG A 263 10.91 9.30 -6.69
N VAL A 264 10.38 9.31 -7.90
CA VAL A 264 8.95 9.36 -8.20
C VAL A 264 8.59 8.14 -9.04
N ILE A 265 7.64 7.35 -8.55
CA ILE A 265 6.95 6.31 -9.30
C ILE A 265 5.53 6.81 -9.58
N GLU A 266 5.18 6.97 -10.86
CA GLU A 266 3.87 7.48 -11.25
C GLU A 266 2.96 6.35 -11.74
N LEU A 267 1.75 6.33 -11.17
CA LEU A 267 0.67 5.43 -11.59
C LEU A 267 -0.43 6.21 -12.34
N LYS A 268 -0.86 5.64 -13.48
CA LYS A 268 -2.00 6.15 -14.24
C LYS A 268 -2.91 4.97 -14.62
N ARG A 269 -4.16 4.98 -14.13
CA ARG A 269 -5.15 3.92 -14.40
C ARG A 269 -4.61 2.51 -14.11
N GLY A 270 -3.96 2.34 -12.95
CA GLY A 270 -3.39 1.06 -12.52
C GLY A 270 -2.05 0.68 -13.15
N ARG A 271 -1.55 1.42 -14.14
CA ARG A 271 -0.27 1.16 -14.82
C ARG A 271 0.82 2.08 -14.30
N MET A 272 2.03 1.56 -14.15
CA MET A 272 3.20 2.38 -13.92
C MET A 272 3.60 3.04 -15.26
N VAL A 273 3.63 4.37 -15.27
CA VAL A 273 3.94 5.16 -16.46
C VAL A 273 5.30 5.86 -16.38
N ARG A 274 5.86 6.01 -15.13
CA ARG A 274 7.13 6.68 -14.92
C ARG A 274 7.80 6.18 -13.65
N ASP A 275 9.15 6.12 -13.66
CA ASP A 275 10.01 5.83 -12.52
C ASP A 275 11.31 6.64 -12.68
N GLU A 276 11.46 7.71 -11.90
CA GLU A 276 12.56 8.67 -12.02
C GLU A 276 13.24 8.92 -10.67
N THR A 277 14.56 8.87 -10.63
CA THR A 277 15.36 8.95 -9.39
C THR A 277 15.31 10.33 -8.73
N ALA A 278 15.16 11.41 -9.50
CA ALA A 278 15.00 12.79 -9.02
C ALA A 278 13.83 13.45 -9.74
N GLY A 279 12.68 12.76 -9.69
CA GLY A 279 11.50 13.12 -10.46
C GLY A 279 10.78 14.36 -9.92
N SER A 280 10.00 14.98 -10.82
CA SER A 280 9.01 16.01 -10.48
C SER A 280 7.61 15.45 -10.75
N TYR A 281 6.57 16.09 -10.23
CA TYR A 281 5.20 15.78 -10.56
C TYR A 281 4.77 16.61 -11.77
N GLY A 282 4.48 15.98 -12.92
CA GLY A 282 4.04 16.66 -14.13
C GLY A 282 4.62 16.03 -15.40
N PRO A 283 4.17 16.42 -16.59
CA PRO A 283 4.72 15.95 -17.85
C PRO A 283 6.19 16.33 -17.96
N THR A 284 7.01 15.40 -18.44
CA THR A 284 8.46 15.52 -18.65
C THR A 284 8.85 16.46 -19.82
N ASP A 285 7.87 17.07 -20.49
CA ASP A 285 8.09 17.82 -21.73
C ASP A 285 8.47 19.31 -21.52
N GLU A 286 8.41 19.82 -20.29
CA GLU A 286 9.00 21.13 -19.99
C GLU A 286 10.47 20.93 -19.61
N THR A 287 11.35 21.21 -20.54
CA THR A 287 12.79 21.27 -20.29
C THR A 287 13.06 22.24 -19.14
N THR A 288 13.92 21.83 -18.22
CA THR A 288 14.33 22.58 -17.00
C THR A 288 14.80 24.03 -17.33
N ALA A 289 15.08 24.33 -18.59
CA ALA A 289 15.40 25.65 -19.12
C ALA A 289 14.20 26.60 -19.17
N GLU A 290 13.01 26.12 -19.57
CA GLU A 290 11.80 26.95 -19.68
C GLU A 290 11.22 27.33 -18.31
N LEU A 291 11.35 26.43 -17.30
CA LEU A 291 10.95 26.73 -15.93
C LEU A 291 11.90 27.78 -15.29
N GLY A 292 13.18 27.74 -15.60
CA GLY A 292 14.19 28.71 -15.15
C GLY A 292 13.94 30.12 -15.70
N ASP A 293 13.44 30.24 -16.91
CA ASP A 293 13.15 31.53 -17.54
C ASP A 293 11.82 32.14 -17.07
N ARG A 294 10.82 31.33 -16.76
CA ARG A 294 9.56 31.80 -16.14
C ARG A 294 9.76 32.32 -14.71
N LEU A 295 10.69 31.74 -13.92
CA LEU A 295 11.00 32.19 -12.57
C LEU A 295 11.94 33.42 -12.52
N ARG A 296 12.60 33.79 -13.63
CA ARG A 296 13.42 35.00 -13.74
C ARG A 296 12.64 36.21 -14.24
N GLY A 297 11.41 36.03 -14.66
CA GLY A 297 10.53 37.09 -15.19
C GLY A 297 9.45 37.56 -14.21
N LEU A 298 9.53 37.13 -12.92
CA LEU A 298 8.74 37.62 -11.78
C LEU A 298 9.66 38.30 -10.77
#